data_ac9c5a46cc3c0eeba3e63b0458ce16e6
#
_entry.id   ac9c5a46cc3c0eeba3e63b0458ce16e6
#
_cell.length_a   1.000
_cell.length_b   1.000
_cell.length_c   1.000
_cell.angle_alpha   90.00
_cell.angle_beta   90.00
_cell.angle_gamma   90.00
#
_symmetry.space_group_name_H-M   'P 1'
#
loop_
_entity.id
_entity.type
_entity.pdbx_description
1 polymer ?
#
loop_
_entity_poly.entity_id
_entity_poly.type
_entity_poly.pdbx_seq_one_letter_code
_entity_poly.pdbx_strand_id
1 'polypeptide(L)'
;MQILDHMALLSPLDWIAAGAILVSWHILGWMIEHPFAKRPSVTVLMSERRRDWMKVFVTRDPRIFDSQILASLRQGTAFFASTCLLAVGGVLALAGNTEPLRGVEAEVTAMTTPVLIFQLKLGLVALLLTNAFLKFVWANRVFGYCAVLMAAVPNDPADPTAFPRAAQAAELNIRAAINFNR
;
A
#
# COMPACT_ATOMS: atom_id res chain seq x y z
N MET A 1 10.80 7.68 -33.51
CA MET A 1 12.27 7.78 -33.61
C MET A 1 12.87 8.47 -32.39
N GLN A 2 12.40 9.64 -31.95
CA GLN A 2 12.95 10.35 -30.78
C GLN A 2 12.96 9.57 -29.46
N ILE A 3 11.96 8.73 -29.18
CA ILE A 3 11.88 7.96 -27.91
C ILE A 3 13.00 6.91 -27.83
N LEU A 4 13.34 6.25 -28.94
CA LEU A 4 14.41 5.25 -28.98
C LEU A 4 15.80 5.88 -28.81
N ASP A 5 16.01 7.09 -29.35
CA ASP A 5 17.25 7.83 -29.18
C ASP A 5 17.45 8.27 -27.71
N HIS A 6 16.35 8.59 -27.00
CA HIS A 6 16.41 8.94 -25.58
C HIS A 6 16.64 7.72 -24.66
N MET A 7 16.17 6.54 -25.05
CA MET A 7 16.47 5.29 -24.32
C MET A 7 17.96 4.89 -24.42
N ALA A 8 18.63 5.28 -25.51
CA ALA A 8 20.07 5.05 -25.69
C ALA A 8 20.94 5.93 -24.76
N LEU A 9 20.36 6.96 -24.13
CA LEU A 9 21.04 7.82 -23.16
C LEU A 9 21.10 7.20 -21.74
N LEU A 10 20.27 6.18 -21.45
CA LEU A 10 20.30 5.49 -20.17
C LEU A 10 21.51 4.54 -20.12
N SER A 11 22.27 4.64 -19.03
CA SER A 11 23.41 3.72 -18.83
C SER A 11 22.91 2.29 -18.56
N PRO A 12 23.70 1.25 -18.85
CA PRO A 12 23.35 -0.12 -18.45
C PRO A 12 23.04 -0.26 -16.96
N LEU A 13 23.68 0.55 -16.11
CA LEU A 13 23.41 0.60 -14.67
C LEU A 13 22.02 1.13 -14.33
N ASP A 14 21.50 2.10 -15.09
CA ASP A 14 20.15 2.63 -14.89
C ASP A 14 19.09 1.56 -15.17
N TRP A 15 19.29 0.75 -16.22
CA TRP A 15 18.42 -0.39 -16.55
C TRP A 15 18.47 -1.49 -15.50
N ILE A 16 19.67 -1.80 -14.98
CA ILE A 16 19.85 -2.79 -13.92
C ILE A 16 19.17 -2.29 -12.63
N ALA A 17 19.34 -1.01 -12.26
CA ALA A 17 18.72 -0.43 -11.08
C ALA A 17 17.18 -0.42 -11.19
N ALA A 18 16.64 0.02 -12.31
CA ALA A 18 15.18 0.01 -12.55
C ALA A 18 14.61 -1.42 -12.52
N GLY A 19 15.30 -2.36 -13.18
CA GLY A 19 14.95 -3.78 -13.16
C GLY A 19 15.00 -4.36 -11.75
N ALA A 20 16.05 -4.07 -10.99
CA ALA A 20 16.20 -4.53 -9.61
C ALA A 20 15.07 -4.01 -8.69
N ILE A 21 14.68 -2.74 -8.84
CA ILE A 21 13.56 -2.14 -8.08
C ILE A 21 12.25 -2.87 -8.42
N LEU A 22 11.93 -3.06 -9.70
CA LEU A 22 10.70 -3.71 -10.13
C LEU A 22 10.66 -5.18 -9.70
N VAL A 23 11.77 -5.90 -9.86
CA VAL A 23 11.89 -7.31 -9.44
C VAL A 23 11.76 -7.43 -7.91
N SER A 24 12.46 -6.59 -7.15
CA SER A 24 12.37 -6.57 -5.69
C SER A 24 10.95 -6.30 -5.22
N TRP A 25 10.25 -5.37 -5.86
CA TRP A 25 8.86 -5.06 -5.54
C TRP A 25 7.93 -6.26 -5.74
N HIS A 26 8.05 -6.95 -6.88
CA HIS A 26 7.25 -8.15 -7.16
C HIS A 26 7.62 -9.32 -6.22
N ILE A 27 8.92 -9.54 -5.97
CA ILE A 27 9.39 -10.61 -5.08
C ILE A 27 8.90 -10.37 -3.65
N LEU A 28 9.04 -9.14 -3.13
CA LEU A 28 8.59 -8.81 -1.77
C LEU A 28 7.07 -8.97 -1.64
N GLY A 29 6.29 -8.52 -2.62
CA GLY A 29 4.84 -8.73 -2.65
C GLY A 29 4.48 -10.22 -2.63
N TRP A 30 5.14 -11.01 -3.46
CA TRP A 30 4.92 -12.46 -3.53
C TRP A 30 5.32 -13.18 -2.23
N MET A 31 6.46 -12.82 -1.62
CA MET A 31 6.93 -13.41 -0.35
C MET A 31 5.96 -13.12 0.82
N ILE A 32 5.34 -11.96 0.85
CA ILE A 32 4.35 -11.59 1.89
C ILE A 32 3.11 -12.50 1.79
N GLU A 33 2.71 -12.86 0.57
CA GLU A 33 1.52 -13.68 0.32
C GLU A 33 1.77 -15.19 0.42
N HIS A 34 2.99 -15.62 0.09
CA HIS A 34 3.39 -17.04 0.07
C HIS A 34 4.51 -17.29 1.10
N PRO A 35 4.18 -17.29 2.41
CA PRO A 35 5.17 -17.50 3.45
C PRO A 35 5.74 -18.92 3.36
N PHE A 36 7.03 -19.05 3.59
CA PHE A 36 7.68 -20.36 3.74
C PHE A 36 7.04 -21.14 4.90
N ALA A 37 6.71 -22.40 4.66
CA ALA A 37 5.87 -23.27 5.51
C ALA A 37 6.26 -23.33 7.00
N LYS A 38 7.49 -22.99 7.36
CA LYS A 38 7.99 -23.04 8.75
C LYS A 38 7.74 -21.77 9.58
N ARG A 39 7.42 -20.62 8.93
CA ARG A 39 7.16 -19.33 9.61
C ARG A 39 6.09 -18.56 8.84
N PRO A 40 4.82 -18.67 9.22
CA PRO A 40 3.75 -17.90 8.57
C PRO A 40 4.03 -16.40 8.70
N SER A 41 3.76 -15.65 7.64
CA SER A 41 3.87 -14.19 7.71
C SER A 41 2.85 -13.64 8.71
N VAL A 42 3.15 -12.47 9.30
CA VAL A 42 2.21 -11.78 10.20
C VAL A 42 0.85 -11.57 9.53
N THR A 43 0.82 -11.32 8.22
CA THR A 43 -0.41 -11.16 7.44
C THR A 43 -1.28 -12.41 7.47
N VAL A 44 -0.69 -13.60 7.32
CA VAL A 44 -1.41 -14.88 7.38
C VAL A 44 -1.92 -15.14 8.80
N LEU A 45 -1.05 -14.99 9.81
CA LEU A 45 -1.42 -15.17 11.21
C LEU A 45 -2.56 -14.23 11.62
N MET A 46 -2.47 -12.97 11.24
CA MET A 46 -3.49 -11.97 11.55
C MET A 46 -4.81 -12.20 10.79
N SER A 47 -4.80 -12.91 9.66
CA SER A 47 -6.03 -13.26 8.95
C SER A 47 -6.90 -14.20 9.78
N GLU A 48 -6.31 -15.19 10.46
CA GLU A 48 -7.05 -16.05 11.39
C GLU A 48 -7.58 -15.26 12.58
N ARG A 49 -6.76 -14.39 13.19
CA ARG A 49 -7.17 -13.55 14.32
C ARG A 49 -8.29 -12.58 13.95
N ARG A 50 -8.34 -12.08 12.71
CA ARG A 50 -9.44 -11.24 12.22
C ARG A 50 -10.75 -12.02 12.11
N ARG A 51 -10.70 -13.30 11.70
CA ARG A 51 -11.87 -14.19 11.71
C ARG A 51 -12.36 -14.47 13.13
N ASP A 52 -11.45 -14.76 14.05
CA ASP A 52 -11.80 -14.97 15.47
C ASP A 52 -12.36 -13.69 16.10
N TRP A 53 -11.78 -12.52 15.80
CA TRP A 53 -12.30 -11.23 16.25
C TRP A 53 -13.78 -11.06 15.85
N MET A 54 -14.12 -11.35 14.59
CA MET A 54 -15.51 -11.19 14.13
C MET A 54 -16.48 -12.20 14.75
N LYS A 55 -16.03 -13.38 15.15
CA LYS A 55 -16.86 -14.31 15.95
C LYS A 55 -17.16 -13.75 17.33
N VAL A 56 -16.14 -13.24 18.00
CA VAL A 56 -16.29 -12.62 19.33
C VAL A 56 -17.11 -11.33 19.24
N PHE A 57 -16.99 -10.57 18.16
CA PHE A 57 -17.77 -9.36 17.90
C PHE A 57 -19.28 -9.60 17.96
N VAL A 58 -19.77 -10.74 17.47
CA VAL A 58 -21.21 -11.07 17.49
C VAL A 58 -21.79 -11.11 18.91
N THR A 59 -20.99 -11.62 19.86
CA THR A 59 -21.43 -11.80 21.27
C THR A 59 -21.06 -10.63 22.16
N ARG A 60 -20.34 -9.62 21.64
CA ARG A 60 -19.88 -8.48 22.45
C ARG A 60 -20.89 -7.35 22.48
N ASP A 61 -21.19 -6.89 23.69
CA ASP A 61 -21.99 -5.71 23.95
C ASP A 61 -21.35 -4.90 25.10
N PRO A 62 -21.06 -3.60 24.94
CA PRO A 62 -21.14 -2.79 23.73
C PRO A 62 -19.99 -3.03 22.75
N ARG A 63 -20.23 -2.76 21.44
CA ARG A 63 -19.29 -2.94 20.33
C ARG A 63 -18.37 -1.73 20.10
N ILE A 64 -18.22 -0.85 21.09
CA ILE A 64 -17.44 0.40 20.98
C ILE A 64 -15.96 0.10 20.72
N PHE A 65 -15.40 -0.89 21.40
CA PHE A 65 -14.00 -1.27 21.23
C PHE A 65 -13.69 -1.72 19.78
N ASP A 66 -14.61 -2.47 19.19
CA ASP A 66 -14.47 -2.96 17.82
C ASP A 66 -14.51 -1.83 16.80
N SER A 67 -15.38 -0.85 17.01
CA SER A 67 -15.45 0.34 16.17
C SER A 67 -14.17 1.20 16.25
N GLN A 68 -13.58 1.30 17.45
CA GLN A 68 -12.33 2.04 17.65
C GLN A 68 -11.15 1.35 16.96
N ILE A 69 -11.04 0.02 17.03
CA ILE A 69 -10.01 -0.73 16.31
C ILE A 69 -10.13 -0.47 14.81
N LEU A 70 -11.34 -0.58 14.26
CA LEU A 70 -11.58 -0.35 12.84
C LEU A 70 -11.29 1.10 12.43
N ALA A 71 -11.66 2.07 13.27
CA ALA A 71 -11.36 3.48 13.06
C ALA A 71 -9.83 3.72 13.02
N SER A 72 -9.08 3.12 13.94
CA SER A 72 -7.61 3.20 13.98
C SER A 72 -6.98 2.62 12.71
N LEU A 73 -7.45 1.47 12.21
CA LEU A 73 -6.98 0.87 10.96
C LEU A 73 -7.24 1.79 9.76
N ARG A 74 -8.44 2.40 9.70
CA ARG A 74 -8.79 3.37 8.66
C ARG A 74 -7.95 4.64 8.74
N GLN A 75 -7.72 5.15 9.94
CA GLN A 75 -6.87 6.32 10.14
C GLN A 75 -5.43 6.06 9.68
N GLY A 76 -4.87 4.89 10.00
CA GLY A 76 -3.55 4.50 9.52
C GLY A 76 -3.46 4.46 8.00
N THR A 77 -4.46 3.84 7.32
CA THR A 77 -4.48 3.81 5.84
C THR A 77 -4.63 5.20 5.24
N ALA A 78 -5.46 6.07 5.81
CA ALA A 78 -5.64 7.45 5.35
C ALA A 78 -4.35 8.28 5.54
N PHE A 79 -3.65 8.11 6.66
CA PHE A 79 -2.37 8.77 6.91
C PHE A 79 -1.33 8.40 5.85
N PHE A 80 -1.13 7.12 5.57
CA PHE A 80 -0.17 6.69 4.54
C PHE A 80 -0.58 7.13 3.13
N ALA A 81 -1.89 7.11 2.81
CA ALA A 81 -2.38 7.66 1.54
C ALA A 81 -2.02 9.14 1.39
N SER A 82 -2.29 9.96 2.42
CA SER A 82 -1.96 11.39 2.40
C SER A 82 -0.46 11.63 2.28
N THR A 83 0.35 10.86 2.99
CA THR A 83 1.82 10.93 2.91
C THR A 83 2.33 10.60 1.50
N CYS A 84 1.80 9.55 0.87
CA CYS A 84 2.15 9.22 -0.52
C CYS A 84 1.76 10.34 -1.49
N LEU A 85 0.57 10.93 -1.33
CA LEU A 85 0.12 12.04 -2.17
C LEU A 85 1.03 13.26 -2.06
N LEU A 86 1.43 13.63 -0.84
CA LEU A 86 2.39 14.72 -0.60
C LEU A 86 3.75 14.39 -1.23
N ALA A 87 4.23 13.16 -1.07
CA ALA A 87 5.48 12.73 -1.67
C ALA A 87 5.44 12.76 -3.21
N VAL A 88 4.32 12.34 -3.84
CA VAL A 88 4.11 12.48 -5.29
C VAL A 88 4.20 13.95 -5.71
N GLY A 89 3.52 14.84 -4.99
CA GLY A 89 3.57 16.28 -5.27
C GLY A 89 5.00 16.83 -5.18
N GLY A 90 5.75 16.44 -4.14
CA GLY A 90 7.16 16.81 -3.98
C GLY A 90 8.05 16.30 -5.12
N VAL A 91 7.89 15.04 -5.52
CA VAL A 91 8.66 14.46 -6.63
C VAL A 91 8.32 15.14 -7.95
N LEU A 92 7.05 15.46 -8.22
CA LEU A 92 6.65 16.18 -9.43
C LEU A 92 7.19 17.61 -9.45
N ALA A 93 7.20 18.29 -8.31
CA ALA A 93 7.82 19.63 -8.17
C ALA A 93 9.32 19.58 -8.49
N LEU A 94 10.04 18.58 -7.98
CA LEU A 94 11.45 18.35 -8.30
C LEU A 94 11.68 18.00 -9.76
N ALA A 95 10.78 17.25 -10.38
CA ALA A 95 10.85 16.93 -11.82
C ALA A 95 10.64 18.18 -12.69
N GLY A 96 9.83 19.14 -12.21
CA GLY A 96 9.64 20.45 -12.86
C GLY A 96 10.84 21.40 -12.70
N ASN A 97 11.61 21.25 -11.62
CA ASN A 97 12.84 22.03 -11.37
C ASN A 97 13.93 21.12 -10.81
N THR A 98 14.74 20.57 -11.70
CA THR A 98 15.81 19.60 -11.34
C THR A 98 17.12 20.26 -10.92
N GLU A 99 17.27 21.59 -11.04
CA GLU A 99 18.51 22.30 -10.76
C GLU A 99 19.08 22.04 -9.35
N PRO A 100 18.27 22.08 -8.25
CA PRO A 100 18.81 21.83 -6.92
C PRO A 100 19.42 20.44 -6.76
N LEU A 101 18.78 19.42 -7.38
CA LEU A 101 19.24 18.03 -7.29
C LEU A 101 20.47 17.77 -8.16
N ARG A 102 20.55 18.40 -9.33
CA ARG A 102 21.71 18.32 -10.22
C ARG A 102 22.95 18.97 -9.58
N GLY A 103 22.76 20.05 -8.82
CA GLY A 103 23.84 20.65 -8.03
C GLY A 103 24.44 19.65 -7.04
N VAL A 104 23.59 18.98 -6.27
CA VAL A 104 24.02 17.93 -5.31
C VAL A 104 24.66 16.73 -6.03
N GLU A 105 24.11 16.29 -7.16
CA GLU A 105 24.69 15.20 -7.95
C GLU A 105 26.12 15.55 -8.42
N ALA A 106 26.33 16.75 -8.97
CA ALA A 106 27.62 17.20 -9.44
C ALA A 106 28.68 17.27 -8.32
N GLU A 107 28.28 17.67 -7.10
CA GLU A 107 29.15 17.69 -5.93
C GLU A 107 29.56 16.29 -5.46
N VAL A 108 28.62 15.31 -5.51
CA VAL A 108 28.85 13.95 -4.99
C VAL A 108 29.54 13.04 -6.01
N THR A 109 29.19 13.13 -7.29
CA THR A 109 29.64 12.17 -8.31
C THR A 109 30.61 12.76 -9.33
N ALA A 110 30.83 14.08 -9.33
CA ALA A 110 31.57 14.81 -10.36
C ALA A 110 31.04 14.57 -11.79
N MET A 111 29.80 14.09 -11.92
CA MET A 111 29.12 13.83 -13.18
C MET A 111 27.84 14.67 -13.26
N THR A 112 27.46 15.05 -14.49
CA THR A 112 26.20 15.77 -14.74
C THR A 112 25.30 14.89 -15.59
N THR A 113 24.21 14.39 -15.02
CA THR A 113 23.20 13.62 -15.76
C THR A 113 22.34 14.56 -16.61
N PRO A 114 22.00 14.21 -17.86
CA PRO A 114 21.07 14.97 -18.68
C PRO A 114 19.71 15.16 -17.96
N VAL A 115 19.10 16.34 -18.07
CA VAL A 115 17.83 16.69 -17.41
C VAL A 115 16.74 15.66 -17.64
N LEU A 116 16.61 15.17 -18.88
CA LEU A 116 15.61 14.20 -19.26
C LEU A 116 15.75 12.87 -18.49
N ILE A 117 16.96 12.38 -18.31
CA ILE A 117 17.23 11.13 -17.58
C ILE A 117 16.84 11.32 -16.11
N PHE A 118 17.16 12.47 -15.54
CA PHE A 118 16.78 12.81 -14.17
C PHE A 118 15.26 12.84 -14.00
N GLN A 119 14.55 13.47 -14.93
CA GLN A 119 13.09 13.50 -14.96
C GLN A 119 12.47 12.12 -15.12
N LEU A 120 13.05 11.23 -15.93
CA LEU A 120 12.60 9.85 -16.08
C LEU A 120 12.75 9.04 -14.77
N LYS A 121 13.88 9.21 -14.07
CA LYS A 121 14.09 8.58 -12.74
C LYS A 121 13.06 9.07 -11.73
N LEU A 122 12.83 10.38 -11.65
CA LEU A 122 11.80 10.96 -10.79
C LEU A 122 10.38 10.50 -11.20
N GLY A 123 10.11 10.37 -12.50
CA GLY A 123 8.86 9.83 -13.02
C GLY A 123 8.60 8.38 -12.55
N LEU A 124 9.64 7.54 -12.55
CA LEU A 124 9.53 6.18 -12.01
C LEU A 124 9.20 6.20 -10.51
N VAL A 125 9.86 7.05 -9.73
CA VAL A 125 9.56 7.21 -8.29
C VAL A 125 8.13 7.69 -8.09
N ALA A 126 7.67 8.68 -8.84
CA ALA A 126 6.29 9.17 -8.80
C ALA A 126 5.28 8.07 -9.14
N LEU A 127 5.58 7.22 -10.12
CA LEU A 127 4.73 6.08 -10.51
C LEU A 127 4.60 5.07 -9.35
N LEU A 128 5.72 4.72 -8.70
CA LEU A 128 5.73 3.79 -7.56
C LEU A 128 4.96 4.35 -6.37
N LEU A 129 5.15 5.63 -6.05
CA LEU A 129 4.41 6.32 -4.98
C LEU A 129 2.91 6.42 -5.30
N THR A 130 2.54 6.70 -6.56
CA THR A 130 1.15 6.71 -7.00
C THR A 130 0.51 5.34 -6.85
N ASN A 131 1.22 4.27 -7.20
CA ASN A 131 0.72 2.90 -6.98
C ASN A 131 0.49 2.61 -5.49
N ALA A 132 1.43 3.00 -4.62
CA ALA A 132 1.27 2.86 -3.17
C ALA A 132 0.06 3.68 -2.67
N PHE A 133 -0.08 4.92 -3.10
CA PHE A 133 -1.25 5.76 -2.81
C PHE A 133 -2.57 5.07 -3.15
N LEU A 134 -2.70 4.55 -4.37
CA LEU A 134 -3.92 3.87 -4.82
C LEU A 134 -4.23 2.63 -3.98
N LYS A 135 -3.22 1.87 -3.56
CA LYS A 135 -3.40 0.71 -2.67
C LYS A 135 -3.90 1.13 -1.29
N PHE A 136 -3.35 2.19 -0.70
CA PHE A 136 -3.83 2.71 0.59
C PHE A 136 -5.25 3.27 0.51
N VAL A 137 -5.58 4.01 -0.55
CA VAL A 137 -6.96 4.49 -0.80
C VAL A 137 -7.91 3.31 -0.92
N TRP A 138 -7.55 2.29 -1.68
CA TRP A 138 -8.36 1.09 -1.85
C TRP A 138 -8.55 0.33 -0.53
N ALA A 139 -7.46 0.12 0.24
CA ALA A 139 -7.53 -0.50 1.55
C ALA A 139 -8.47 0.27 2.49
N ASN A 140 -8.36 1.61 2.54
CA ASN A 140 -9.25 2.46 3.33
C ASN A 140 -10.72 2.29 2.93
N ARG A 141 -11.01 2.24 1.63
CA ARG A 141 -12.36 2.03 1.10
C ARG A 141 -12.92 0.66 1.51
N VAL A 142 -12.12 -0.40 1.44
CA VAL A 142 -12.53 -1.75 1.84
C VAL A 142 -12.77 -1.83 3.35
N PHE A 143 -11.95 -1.16 4.19
CA PHE A 143 -12.25 -1.01 5.61
C PHE A 143 -13.56 -0.26 5.87
N GLY A 144 -13.89 0.73 5.03
CA GLY A 144 -15.20 1.41 5.06
C GLY A 144 -16.37 0.44 4.81
N TYR A 145 -16.24 -0.42 3.81
CA TYR A 145 -17.25 -1.47 3.55
C TYR A 145 -17.35 -2.47 4.70
N CYS A 146 -16.22 -2.83 5.31
CA CYS A 146 -16.21 -3.66 6.52
C CYS A 146 -17.00 -2.99 7.67
N ALA A 147 -16.83 -1.68 7.87
CA ALA A 147 -17.59 -0.93 8.88
C ALA A 147 -19.11 -1.02 8.67
N VAL A 148 -19.55 -0.89 7.41
CA VAL A 148 -20.98 -1.00 7.08
C VAL A 148 -21.49 -2.41 7.35
N LEU A 149 -20.74 -3.46 6.98
CA LEU A 149 -21.13 -4.84 7.29
C LEU A 149 -21.17 -5.11 8.81
N MET A 150 -20.19 -4.60 9.57
CA MET A 150 -20.20 -4.72 11.04
C MET A 150 -21.41 -4.04 11.64
N ALA A 151 -21.79 -2.86 11.15
CA ALA A 151 -22.99 -2.16 11.63
C ALA A 151 -24.30 -2.91 11.28
N ALA A 152 -24.29 -3.72 10.21
CA ALA A 152 -25.43 -4.52 9.79
C ALA A 152 -25.54 -5.89 10.52
N VAL A 153 -24.60 -6.23 11.39
CA VAL A 153 -24.67 -7.47 12.20
C VAL A 153 -25.68 -7.26 13.34
N PRO A 154 -26.72 -8.11 13.45
CA PRO A 154 -27.69 -8.05 14.54
C PRO A 154 -27.01 -8.09 15.92
N ASN A 155 -27.63 -7.46 16.92
CA ASN A 155 -27.14 -7.53 18.30
C ASN A 155 -27.51 -8.86 18.98
N ASP A 156 -28.54 -9.53 18.50
CA ASP A 156 -28.93 -10.86 18.99
C ASP A 156 -28.06 -11.95 18.34
N PRO A 157 -27.20 -12.65 19.10
CA PRO A 157 -26.42 -13.75 18.57
C PRO A 157 -27.23 -14.93 18.06
N ALA A 158 -28.49 -15.05 18.47
CA ALA A 158 -29.41 -16.09 18.02
C ALA A 158 -29.99 -15.80 16.63
N ASP A 159 -29.85 -14.57 16.12
CA ASP A 159 -30.26 -14.24 14.75
C ASP A 159 -29.43 -15.06 13.74
N PRO A 160 -30.08 -15.81 12.83
CA PRO A 160 -29.39 -16.69 11.89
C PRO A 160 -28.45 -15.92 10.92
N THR A 161 -28.60 -14.60 10.80
CA THR A 161 -27.75 -13.76 9.93
C THR A 161 -26.55 -13.15 10.66
N ALA A 162 -26.47 -13.22 12.00
CA ALA A 162 -25.45 -12.58 12.80
C ALA A 162 -24.04 -13.09 12.44
N PHE A 163 -23.79 -14.39 12.58
CA PHE A 163 -22.49 -15.00 12.27
C PHE A 163 -22.12 -14.95 10.76
N PRO A 164 -23.03 -15.21 9.81
CA PRO A 164 -22.74 -15.06 8.40
C PRO A 164 -22.30 -13.63 7.99
N ARG A 165 -22.98 -12.60 8.50
CA ARG A 165 -22.58 -11.21 8.23
C ARG A 165 -21.26 -10.85 8.89
N ALA A 166 -21.00 -11.29 10.10
CA ALA A 166 -19.72 -11.12 10.76
C ALA A 166 -18.57 -11.82 9.98
N ALA A 167 -18.80 -13.01 9.44
CA ALA A 167 -17.83 -13.70 8.60
C ALA A 167 -17.53 -12.90 7.31
N GLN A 168 -18.53 -12.31 6.66
CA GLN A 168 -18.33 -11.43 5.51
C GLN A 168 -17.51 -10.19 5.89
N ALA A 169 -17.77 -9.59 7.06
CA ALA A 169 -16.99 -8.46 7.58
C ALA A 169 -15.52 -8.86 7.84
N ALA A 170 -15.27 -10.08 8.37
CA ALA A 170 -13.92 -10.61 8.54
C ALA A 170 -13.16 -10.70 7.21
N GLU A 171 -13.80 -11.22 6.16
CA GLU A 171 -13.16 -11.35 4.84
C GLU A 171 -12.84 -9.98 4.22
N LEU A 172 -13.72 -8.98 4.35
CA LEU A 172 -13.40 -7.61 3.91
C LEU A 172 -12.26 -7.00 4.72
N ASN A 173 -12.23 -7.22 6.05
CA ASN A 173 -11.15 -6.75 6.89
C ASN A 173 -9.80 -7.36 6.51
N ILE A 174 -9.78 -8.66 6.19
CA ILE A 174 -8.59 -9.38 5.70
C ILE A 174 -8.14 -8.83 4.35
N ARG A 175 -9.06 -8.65 3.39
CA ARG A 175 -8.74 -8.08 2.07
C ARG A 175 -8.17 -6.67 2.17
N ALA A 176 -8.73 -5.82 3.04
CA ALA A 176 -8.21 -4.49 3.28
C ALA A 176 -6.77 -4.53 3.82
N ALA A 177 -6.50 -5.41 4.80
CA ALA A 177 -5.17 -5.57 5.39
C ALA A 177 -4.14 -6.11 4.38
N ILE A 178 -4.50 -7.05 3.52
CA ILE A 178 -3.63 -7.56 2.46
C ILE A 178 -3.28 -6.44 1.48
N ASN A 179 -4.26 -5.64 1.05
CA ASN A 179 -4.01 -4.50 0.16
C ASN A 179 -3.13 -3.41 0.80
N PHE A 180 -3.23 -3.23 2.11
CA PHE A 180 -2.38 -2.30 2.86
C PHE A 180 -0.93 -2.78 2.94
N ASN A 181 -0.69 -4.09 3.06
CA ASN A 181 0.64 -4.67 3.25
C ASN A 181 1.38 -5.00 1.94
N ARG A 182 0.73 -4.90 0.80
CA ARG A 182 1.31 -5.05 -0.55
C ARG A 182 1.95 -3.76 -1.04
#